data_883a2f55326dfbbd77af8c1e3ea099d5
#
_entry.id   883a2f55326dfbbd77af8c1e3ea099d5
#
_cell.length_a   1.000
_cell.length_b   1.000
_cell.length_c   1.000
_cell.angle_alpha   90.00
_cell.angle_beta   90.00
_cell.angle_gamma   90.00
#
_symmetry.space_group_name_H-M   'P 1'
#
loop_
_entity.id
_entity.type
_entity.pdbx_description
1 polymer ?
#
loop_
_entity_poly.entity_id
_entity_poly.type
_entity_poly.pdbx_seq_one_letter_code
_entity_poly.pdbx_strand_id
1 'polypeptide(L)'
;MSSNLVRRVAHSALVQRVAGLAWVRRLVRTDFVRKLADLMRKIATRVEMVNGQSPAPESAQWSVPAMPSWVEEEMRAIAHLEPDLIPAGGDLSKYSFYSVPADPAPGDAYFNLLRLVGTESFSHVLLVPWLKQGGADRGIIYHAKAIAESMPDARILVIATERADSPWAERLPASAHYVSFGGVAGHLEFNKQVAVLVRLMVQLQAPTIHVINSRVGWEMVRQYGRALRQHSSLYASLFCDEYDANMLPVGYARDYLRDCYPEFVTIFCDNSRYPKVWSHDLGIPLSSFTVLPFPYDGDIDNVPATAITQGDARRILWAGRLDRQKRPDVLARIAVRMPDVAFDVYGTAVMSSHGETAAKVLEDLPNVTLHGEFRRLEDVASGEHFAYLHTTSWEGTPTILFDVAASGLPICAPAVGGIVDFLADVDLIQDPEDVDAFVAKLESLRESSQLRDGLVLRQRQALGSQRRWSDFLKRLQAADVREKVQG
;
A
#
# COMPACT_ATOMS: atom_id res chain seq x y z
N MET A 1 -35.34 20.17 -11.94
CA MET A 1 -35.82 19.28 -13.03
C MET A 1 -34.76 18.81 -14.04
N SER A 2 -33.47 19.20 -13.91
CA SER A 2 -32.43 18.90 -14.94
C SER A 2 -31.57 17.69 -14.71
N SER A 3 -31.33 17.23 -13.47
CA SER A 3 -30.45 16.07 -13.20
C SER A 3 -31.02 14.71 -13.61
N ASN A 4 -32.35 14.58 -13.54
CA ASN A 4 -33.04 13.36 -13.98
C ASN A 4 -33.10 13.20 -15.51
N LEU A 5 -33.02 14.32 -16.24
CA LEU A 5 -33.01 14.30 -17.71
C LEU A 5 -31.66 13.80 -18.25
N VAL A 6 -30.55 14.27 -17.66
CA VAL A 6 -29.20 13.87 -18.06
C VAL A 6 -28.95 12.39 -17.74
N ARG A 7 -29.40 11.88 -16.60
CA ARG A 7 -29.32 10.43 -16.28
C ARG A 7 -30.19 9.56 -17.19
N ARG A 8 -31.39 10.01 -17.57
CA ARG A 8 -32.26 9.30 -18.50
C ARG A 8 -31.72 9.26 -19.93
N VAL A 9 -31.02 10.32 -20.38
CA VAL A 9 -30.39 10.36 -21.69
C VAL A 9 -29.15 9.43 -21.72
N ALA A 10 -28.36 9.39 -20.65
CA ALA A 10 -27.18 8.52 -20.55
C ALA A 10 -27.52 7.00 -20.54
N HIS A 11 -28.74 6.64 -20.11
CA HIS A 11 -29.21 5.23 -20.09
C HIS A 11 -30.14 4.88 -21.28
N SER A 12 -30.31 5.77 -22.26
CA SER A 12 -31.11 5.42 -23.43
C SER A 12 -30.38 4.40 -24.31
N ALA A 13 -31.12 3.39 -24.76
CA ALA A 13 -30.58 2.35 -25.65
C ALA A 13 -29.94 2.92 -26.94
N LEU A 14 -30.28 4.14 -27.30
CA LEU A 14 -29.71 4.85 -28.44
C LEU A 14 -28.28 5.33 -28.15
N VAL A 15 -28.00 5.86 -26.97
CA VAL A 15 -26.66 6.32 -26.58
C VAL A 15 -25.71 5.13 -26.44
N GLN A 16 -26.20 4.00 -25.92
CA GLN A 16 -25.41 2.75 -25.83
C GLN A 16 -25.13 2.15 -27.21
N ARG A 17 -26.07 2.21 -28.16
CA ARG A 17 -25.84 1.76 -29.52
C ARG A 17 -24.86 2.63 -30.31
N VAL A 18 -24.90 3.96 -30.13
CA VAL A 18 -23.97 4.89 -30.78
C VAL A 18 -22.56 4.79 -30.18
N ALA A 19 -22.44 4.57 -28.89
CA ALA A 19 -21.14 4.36 -28.23
C ALA A 19 -20.45 3.05 -28.64
N GLY A 20 -21.19 2.09 -29.20
CA GLY A 20 -20.66 0.80 -29.72
C GLY A 20 -20.00 0.90 -31.09
N LEU A 21 -20.18 1.98 -31.84
CA LEU A 21 -19.68 2.12 -33.21
C LEU A 21 -18.17 2.42 -33.22
N ALA A 22 -17.41 1.67 -34.00
CA ALA A 22 -15.95 1.73 -34.05
C ALA A 22 -15.38 3.14 -34.36
N TRP A 23 -16.07 3.95 -35.14
CA TRP A 23 -15.68 5.31 -35.47
C TRP A 23 -15.89 6.29 -34.29
N VAL A 24 -16.90 6.07 -33.45
CA VAL A 24 -17.14 6.88 -32.22
C VAL A 24 -16.01 6.62 -31.21
N ARG A 25 -15.56 5.37 -31.07
CA ARG A 25 -14.39 5.01 -30.23
C ARG A 25 -13.09 5.64 -30.73
N ARG A 26 -12.97 5.88 -32.03
CA ARG A 26 -11.80 6.56 -32.62
C ARG A 26 -11.83 8.07 -32.37
N LEU A 27 -13.00 8.69 -32.39
CA LEU A 27 -13.21 10.12 -32.06
C LEU A 27 -12.96 10.42 -30.56
N VAL A 28 -13.38 9.53 -29.67
CA VAL A 28 -13.18 9.68 -28.22
C VAL A 28 -11.70 9.62 -27.82
N ARG A 29 -10.82 9.12 -28.68
CA ARG A 29 -9.36 9.07 -28.45
C ARG A 29 -8.63 10.36 -28.90
N THR A 30 -9.31 11.34 -29.48
CA THR A 30 -8.67 12.59 -29.85
C THR A 30 -8.55 13.53 -28.63
N ASP A 31 -7.43 14.22 -28.50
CA ASP A 31 -7.15 15.19 -27.45
C ASP A 31 -8.23 16.27 -27.33
N PHE A 32 -8.91 16.58 -28.43
CA PHE A 32 -10.02 17.52 -28.51
C PHE A 32 -11.23 17.03 -27.71
N VAL A 33 -11.60 15.75 -27.83
CA VAL A 33 -12.75 15.19 -27.11
C VAL A 33 -12.46 15.07 -25.62
N ARG A 34 -11.22 14.78 -25.23
CA ARG A 34 -10.79 14.82 -23.81
C ARG A 34 -10.90 16.23 -23.23
N LYS A 35 -10.37 17.22 -23.95
CA LYS A 35 -10.47 18.65 -23.52
C LYS A 35 -11.93 19.12 -23.46
N LEU A 36 -12.77 18.68 -24.37
CA LEU A 36 -14.20 19.00 -24.36
C LEU A 36 -14.92 18.30 -23.19
N ALA A 37 -14.60 17.04 -22.90
CA ALA A 37 -15.13 16.31 -21.75
C ALA A 37 -14.70 16.93 -20.42
N ASP A 38 -13.46 17.41 -20.32
CA ASP A 38 -12.96 18.12 -19.14
C ASP A 38 -13.58 19.52 -18.99
N LEU A 39 -13.79 20.21 -20.09
CA LEU A 39 -14.50 21.49 -20.09
C LEU A 39 -15.97 21.29 -19.67
N MET A 40 -16.64 20.28 -20.20
CA MET A 40 -18.02 19.94 -19.82
C MET A 40 -18.11 19.49 -18.35
N ARG A 41 -17.14 18.76 -17.83
CA ARG A 41 -17.06 18.44 -16.38
C ARG A 41 -16.88 19.71 -15.55
N LYS A 42 -15.97 20.61 -15.93
CA LYS A 42 -15.77 21.90 -15.23
C LYS A 42 -17.02 22.78 -15.29
N ILE A 43 -17.75 22.78 -16.41
CA ILE A 43 -19.03 23.49 -16.55
C ILE A 43 -20.10 22.82 -15.69
N ALA A 44 -20.21 21.49 -15.69
CA ALA A 44 -21.14 20.74 -14.85
C ALA A 44 -20.88 20.98 -13.36
N THR A 45 -19.62 20.91 -12.93
CA THR A 45 -19.23 21.22 -11.54
C THR A 45 -19.53 22.68 -11.17
N ARG A 46 -19.37 23.61 -12.12
CA ARG A 46 -19.67 25.03 -11.89
C ARG A 46 -21.19 25.32 -11.90
N VAL A 47 -21.95 24.59 -12.70
CA VAL A 47 -23.43 24.67 -12.72
C VAL A 47 -23.99 23.98 -11.46
N GLU A 48 -23.38 22.90 -10.98
CA GLU A 48 -23.72 22.28 -9.69
C GLU A 48 -23.38 23.20 -8.52
N MET A 49 -22.27 23.94 -8.56
CA MET A 49 -21.95 24.97 -7.56
C MET A 49 -22.91 26.16 -7.59
N VAL A 50 -23.49 26.51 -8.75
CA VAL A 50 -24.42 27.61 -8.89
C VAL A 50 -25.89 27.18 -8.62
N ASN A 51 -26.23 25.90 -8.90
CA ASN A 51 -27.58 25.35 -8.68
C ASN A 51 -27.62 24.32 -7.52
N GLY A 52 -26.55 24.15 -6.82
CA GLY A 52 -26.42 23.19 -5.72
C GLY A 52 -27.10 23.66 -4.44
N GLN A 53 -28.42 23.77 -4.48
CA GLN A 53 -29.21 23.43 -3.32
C GLN A 53 -29.28 21.88 -3.24
N SER A 54 -28.24 21.24 -2.78
CA SER A 54 -28.45 20.06 -1.93
C SER A 54 -29.42 20.49 -0.84
N PRO A 55 -30.46 19.71 -0.48
CA PRO A 55 -31.12 19.95 0.77
C PRO A 55 -30.02 19.81 1.82
N ALA A 56 -29.51 20.94 2.28
CA ALA A 56 -28.77 21.01 3.51
C ALA A 56 -29.62 20.24 4.55
N PRO A 57 -29.05 19.33 5.36
CA PRO A 57 -29.69 18.90 6.57
C PRO A 57 -30.18 20.18 7.20
N GLU A 58 -31.46 20.27 7.57
CA GLU A 58 -32.13 21.45 8.09
C GLU A 58 -31.10 22.30 8.81
N SER A 59 -30.66 23.34 8.13
CA SER A 59 -29.62 24.22 8.65
C SER A 59 -30.21 24.75 9.94
N ALA A 60 -29.68 24.26 11.06
CA ALA A 60 -29.71 25.06 12.24
C ALA A 60 -29.31 26.44 11.72
N GLN A 61 -30.28 27.38 11.62
CA GLN A 61 -30.00 28.74 11.25
C GLN A 61 -28.94 29.18 12.25
N TRP A 62 -27.69 29.23 11.82
CA TRP A 62 -26.63 29.84 12.58
C TRP A 62 -27.01 31.33 12.60
N SER A 63 -27.81 31.70 13.58
CA SER A 63 -27.93 33.08 13.95
C SER A 63 -26.51 33.50 14.30
N VAL A 64 -26.00 34.49 13.57
CA VAL A 64 -24.70 35.09 13.92
C VAL A 64 -24.79 35.40 15.41
N PRO A 65 -23.95 34.83 16.27
CA PRO A 65 -24.07 35.07 17.70
C PRO A 65 -23.96 36.57 17.93
N ALA A 66 -24.93 37.10 18.58
CA ALA A 66 -24.85 38.50 19.03
C ALA A 66 -23.57 38.63 19.87
N MET A 67 -22.92 39.80 19.82
CA MET A 67 -21.76 40.05 20.66
C MET A 67 -22.15 39.77 22.12
N PRO A 68 -21.37 38.94 22.84
CA PRO A 68 -21.65 38.64 24.25
C PRO A 68 -21.73 39.94 25.04
N SER A 69 -22.74 40.08 25.89
CA SER A 69 -22.98 41.28 26.67
C SER A 69 -21.76 41.74 27.49
N TRP A 70 -21.01 40.78 28.01
CA TRP A 70 -19.78 41.09 28.78
C TRP A 70 -18.71 41.77 27.92
N VAL A 71 -18.58 41.43 26.61
CA VAL A 71 -17.63 42.09 25.69
C VAL A 71 -18.06 43.53 25.48
N GLU A 72 -19.38 43.77 25.27
CA GLU A 72 -19.92 45.07 25.12
C GLU A 72 -19.75 45.96 26.39
N GLU A 73 -19.96 45.34 27.56
CA GLU A 73 -19.74 46.00 28.86
C GLU A 73 -18.28 46.39 29.07
N GLU A 74 -17.34 45.49 28.79
CA GLU A 74 -15.89 45.76 28.85
C GLU A 74 -15.46 46.83 27.86
N MET A 75 -15.96 46.80 26.61
CA MET A 75 -15.68 47.85 25.62
C MET A 75 -16.20 49.23 26.09
N ARG A 76 -17.37 49.29 26.70
CA ARG A 76 -17.91 50.53 27.28
C ARG A 76 -17.09 51.01 28.48
N ALA A 77 -16.67 50.10 29.37
CA ALA A 77 -15.83 50.43 30.49
C ALA A 77 -14.46 50.99 30.04
N ILE A 78 -13.83 50.34 29.05
CA ILE A 78 -12.55 50.82 28.49
C ILE A 78 -12.72 52.18 27.80
N ALA A 79 -13.86 52.43 27.13
CA ALA A 79 -14.14 53.68 26.46
C ALA A 79 -14.26 54.88 27.44
N HIS A 80 -14.54 54.67 28.71
CA HIS A 80 -14.44 55.71 29.74
C HIS A 80 -13.01 56.15 29.97
N LEU A 81 -12.03 55.30 29.74
CA LEU A 81 -10.60 55.61 29.89
C LEU A 81 -10.02 56.15 28.57
N GLU A 82 -10.41 55.57 27.46
CA GLU A 82 -9.94 55.89 26.12
C GLU A 82 -11.12 55.83 25.10
N PRO A 83 -11.79 57.00 24.85
CA PRO A 83 -12.98 57.04 24.01
C PRO A 83 -12.78 56.54 22.57
N ASP A 84 -11.55 56.59 22.04
CA ASP A 84 -11.25 56.18 20.68
C ASP A 84 -11.25 54.64 20.49
N LEU A 85 -11.30 53.86 21.60
CA LEU A 85 -11.46 52.42 21.54
C LEU A 85 -12.87 51.94 21.27
N ILE A 86 -13.86 52.83 21.32
CA ILE A 86 -15.21 52.54 20.83
C ILE A 86 -15.34 52.99 19.37
N PRO A 87 -15.94 52.19 18.50
CA PRO A 87 -16.22 52.56 17.12
C PRO A 87 -17.06 53.82 17.03
N ALA A 88 -16.75 54.67 16.04
CA ALA A 88 -17.47 55.93 15.82
C ALA A 88 -18.99 55.71 15.67
N GLY A 89 -19.77 56.40 16.50
CA GLY A 89 -21.21 56.27 16.55
C GLY A 89 -21.78 55.35 17.62
N GLY A 90 -20.90 54.63 18.39
CA GLY A 90 -21.32 53.82 19.56
C GLY A 90 -22.25 52.63 19.26
N ASP A 91 -22.53 52.36 17.99
CA ASP A 91 -23.44 51.30 17.56
C ASP A 91 -22.65 49.96 17.36
N LEU A 92 -22.51 49.23 18.44
CA LEU A 92 -21.86 47.92 18.45
C LEU A 92 -22.70 46.85 17.73
N SER A 93 -23.96 47.10 17.45
CA SER A 93 -24.83 46.15 16.71
C SER A 93 -24.39 45.92 15.26
N LYS A 94 -23.59 46.86 14.72
CA LYS A 94 -23.00 46.74 13.38
C LYS A 94 -21.80 45.78 13.33
N TYR A 95 -21.22 45.43 14.47
CA TYR A 95 -20.13 44.50 14.58
C TYR A 95 -20.70 43.12 14.88
N SER A 96 -21.11 42.44 13.86
CA SER A 96 -21.33 40.99 13.96
C SER A 96 -20.00 40.27 14.11
N PHE A 97 -20.00 39.20 14.89
CA PHE A 97 -18.86 38.26 14.85
C PHE A 97 -18.59 37.92 13.39
N TYR A 98 -17.37 38.17 12.97
CA TYR A 98 -16.89 37.76 11.67
C TYR A 98 -16.81 36.21 11.68
N SER A 99 -17.85 35.55 11.20
CA SER A 99 -17.77 34.11 10.98
C SER A 99 -16.91 33.91 9.74
N VAL A 100 -15.63 33.59 9.97
CA VAL A 100 -14.83 32.98 8.91
C VAL A 100 -15.56 31.70 8.52
N PRO A 101 -15.85 31.50 7.22
CA PRO A 101 -16.40 30.22 6.78
C PRO A 101 -15.45 29.10 7.25
N ALA A 102 -15.76 28.47 8.37
CA ALA A 102 -15.01 27.36 8.89
C ALA A 102 -15.54 26.09 8.24
N ASP A 103 -14.65 25.28 7.70
CA ASP A 103 -14.97 23.91 7.34
C ASP A 103 -14.86 23.03 8.60
N PRO A 104 -15.97 22.55 9.19
CA PRO A 104 -15.92 21.74 10.41
C PRO A 104 -15.43 20.33 10.16
N ALA A 105 -15.48 19.83 8.90
CA ALA A 105 -15.24 18.42 8.61
C ALA A 105 -13.88 17.88 9.09
N PRO A 106 -12.74 18.60 8.99
CA PRO A 106 -11.49 18.13 9.58
C PRO A 106 -11.55 18.05 11.12
N GLY A 107 -12.25 18.97 11.77
CA GLY A 107 -12.45 18.97 13.22
C GLY A 107 -13.30 17.79 13.67
N ASP A 108 -14.38 17.50 12.98
CA ASP A 108 -15.26 16.35 13.23
C ASP A 108 -14.51 15.02 13.02
N ALA A 109 -13.75 14.91 11.94
CA ALA A 109 -12.91 13.73 11.68
C ALA A 109 -11.87 13.54 12.80
N TYR A 110 -11.18 14.60 13.21
CA TYR A 110 -10.22 14.54 14.31
C TYR A 110 -10.87 14.11 15.63
N PHE A 111 -12.02 14.68 15.98
CA PHE A 111 -12.75 14.31 17.19
C PHE A 111 -13.19 12.85 17.17
N ASN A 112 -13.70 12.35 16.03
CA ASN A 112 -14.09 10.96 15.88
C ASN A 112 -12.88 10.02 15.98
N LEU A 113 -11.72 10.39 15.43
CA LEU A 113 -10.47 9.63 15.58
C LEU A 113 -10.03 9.57 17.03
N LEU A 114 -10.06 10.68 17.77
CA LEU A 114 -9.72 10.68 19.21
C LEU A 114 -10.61 9.73 20.01
N ARG A 115 -11.91 9.66 19.68
CA ARG A 115 -12.81 8.71 20.34
C ARG A 115 -12.48 7.26 20.04
N LEU A 116 -12.04 6.95 18.81
CA LEU A 116 -11.62 5.61 18.41
C LEU A 116 -10.29 5.20 19.01
N VAL A 117 -9.35 6.13 19.09
CA VAL A 117 -8.03 5.94 19.71
C VAL A 117 -8.16 5.79 21.24
N GLY A 118 -9.11 6.51 21.85
CA GLY A 118 -9.31 6.51 23.30
C GLY A 118 -8.30 7.39 24.05
N THR A 119 -8.16 7.12 25.35
CA THR A 119 -7.29 7.90 26.26
C THR A 119 -5.97 7.20 26.58
N GLU A 120 -5.67 6.10 25.90
CA GLU A 120 -4.48 5.30 26.16
C GLU A 120 -3.22 5.99 25.58
N SER A 121 -2.09 5.77 26.23
CA SER A 121 -0.78 6.16 25.68
C SER A 121 -0.22 5.01 24.86
N PHE A 122 0.36 5.33 23.70
CA PHE A 122 0.98 4.37 22.80
C PHE A 122 2.48 4.61 22.72
N SER A 123 3.26 3.54 22.77
CA SER A 123 4.70 3.60 22.56
C SER A 123 5.08 3.63 21.07
N HIS A 124 4.25 3.00 20.23
CA HIS A 124 4.48 2.87 18.79
C HIS A 124 3.21 3.18 18.01
N VAL A 125 3.37 3.95 16.93
CA VAL A 125 2.34 4.17 15.92
C VAL A 125 2.82 3.62 14.59
N LEU A 126 2.08 2.70 13.99
CA LEU A 126 2.33 2.18 12.64
C LEU A 126 1.31 2.81 11.68
N LEU A 127 1.78 3.61 10.72
CA LEU A 127 0.96 4.21 9.68
C LEU A 127 1.00 3.31 8.45
N VAL A 128 -0.12 2.69 8.12
CA VAL A 128 -0.23 1.67 7.07
C VAL A 128 -1.34 2.05 6.08
N PRO A 129 -1.35 1.53 4.83
CA PRO A 129 -2.46 1.81 3.93
C PRO A 129 -3.73 1.09 4.38
N TRP A 130 -3.64 -0.21 4.57
CA TRP A 130 -4.64 -1.19 5.01
C TRP A 130 -3.92 -2.44 5.54
N LEU A 131 -4.68 -3.48 5.89
CA LEU A 131 -4.17 -4.81 6.22
C LEU A 131 -4.93 -5.87 5.41
N LYS A 132 -4.36 -6.30 4.28
CA LYS A 132 -4.92 -7.30 3.36
C LYS A 132 -3.94 -8.44 3.11
N GLN A 133 -4.32 -9.37 2.25
CA GLN A 133 -3.43 -10.44 1.82
C GLN A 133 -2.36 -9.89 0.86
N GLY A 134 -1.11 -9.79 1.36
CA GLY A 134 0.02 -9.28 0.58
C GLY A 134 1.35 -9.37 1.32
N GLY A 135 2.47 -9.31 0.59
CA GLY A 135 3.81 -9.36 1.16
C GLY A 135 4.12 -8.17 2.07
N ALA A 136 3.75 -6.95 1.63
CA ALA A 136 3.92 -5.74 2.44
C ALA A 136 3.09 -5.78 3.72
N ASP A 137 1.86 -6.30 3.65
CA ASP A 137 0.98 -6.45 4.81
C ASP A 137 1.51 -7.49 5.80
N ARG A 138 2.13 -8.59 5.32
CA ARG A 138 2.89 -9.51 6.19
C ARG A 138 4.00 -8.75 6.93
N GLY A 139 4.73 -7.87 6.25
CA GLY A 139 5.75 -7.02 6.86
C GLY A 139 5.21 -6.17 8.00
N ILE A 140 4.02 -5.58 7.85
CA ILE A 140 3.35 -4.82 8.92
C ILE A 140 3.09 -5.71 10.13
N ILE A 141 2.53 -6.91 9.90
CA ILE A 141 2.28 -7.89 10.97
C ILE A 141 3.58 -8.31 11.66
N TYR A 142 4.67 -8.52 10.91
CA TYR A 142 5.97 -8.87 11.47
C TYR A 142 6.51 -7.75 12.38
N HIS A 143 6.45 -6.49 11.95
CA HIS A 143 6.84 -5.36 12.80
C HIS A 143 6.01 -5.29 14.07
N ALA A 144 4.67 -5.40 13.98
CA ALA A 144 3.80 -5.36 15.14
C ALA A 144 4.08 -6.51 16.12
N LYS A 145 4.26 -7.74 15.62
CA LYS A 145 4.62 -8.91 16.44
C LYS A 145 5.99 -8.75 17.09
N ALA A 146 6.97 -8.26 16.34
CA ALA A 146 8.33 -8.07 16.84
C ALA A 146 8.38 -7.02 17.97
N ILE A 147 7.64 -5.93 17.85
CA ILE A 147 7.49 -4.92 18.90
C ILE A 147 6.86 -5.56 20.14
N ALA A 148 5.75 -6.28 19.97
CA ALA A 148 5.04 -6.91 21.09
C ALA A 148 5.89 -7.96 21.82
N GLU A 149 6.71 -8.73 21.08
CA GLU A 149 7.61 -9.75 21.65
C GLU A 149 8.83 -9.14 22.34
N SER A 150 9.43 -8.11 21.71
CA SER A 150 10.64 -7.46 22.27
C SER A 150 10.33 -6.53 23.43
N MET A 151 9.13 -6.00 23.50
CA MET A 151 8.68 -5.04 24.50
C MET A 151 7.28 -5.42 24.99
N PRO A 152 7.18 -6.30 26.01
CA PRO A 152 5.87 -6.80 26.50
C PRO A 152 4.90 -5.72 26.98
N ASP A 153 5.43 -4.59 27.46
CA ASP A 153 4.64 -3.44 27.91
C ASP A 153 4.30 -2.45 26.78
N ALA A 154 4.76 -2.72 25.55
CA ALA A 154 4.49 -1.84 24.42
C ALA A 154 3.02 -1.85 24.05
N ARG A 155 2.45 -0.65 23.90
CA ARG A 155 1.14 -0.43 23.31
C ARG A 155 1.31 0.09 21.89
N ILE A 156 0.77 -0.60 20.94
CA ILE A 156 0.93 -0.34 19.51
C ILE A 156 -0.37 0.22 18.96
N LEU A 157 -0.32 1.37 18.31
CA LEU A 157 -1.45 1.90 17.54
C LEU A 157 -1.19 1.68 16.04
N VAL A 158 -2.06 0.91 15.39
CA VAL A 158 -2.01 0.69 13.93
C VAL A 158 -3.10 1.52 13.27
N ILE A 159 -2.70 2.48 12.45
CA ILE A 159 -3.59 3.41 11.76
C ILE A 159 -3.61 3.08 10.27
N ALA A 160 -4.74 2.56 9.78
CA ALA A 160 -4.98 2.34 8.35
C ALA A 160 -5.44 3.64 7.70
N THR A 161 -4.59 4.21 6.83
CA THR A 161 -4.77 5.56 6.29
C THR A 161 -5.60 5.62 5.02
N GLU A 162 -5.70 4.53 4.28
CA GLU A 162 -6.48 4.47 3.05
C GLU A 162 -7.93 4.04 3.31
N ARG A 163 -8.82 4.44 2.41
CA ARG A 163 -10.24 4.06 2.49
C ARG A 163 -10.45 2.66 1.92
N ALA A 164 -10.09 1.65 2.71
CA ALA A 164 -10.19 0.24 2.33
C ALA A 164 -10.43 -0.65 3.54
N ASP A 165 -11.00 -1.84 3.30
CA ASP A 165 -11.15 -2.86 4.32
C ASP A 165 -9.80 -3.43 4.74
N SER A 166 -9.71 -3.91 5.98
CA SER A 166 -8.49 -4.47 6.56
C SER A 166 -8.78 -5.82 7.24
N PRO A 167 -9.10 -6.87 6.47
CA PRO A 167 -9.47 -8.18 7.04
C PRO A 167 -8.34 -8.81 7.86
N TRP A 168 -7.08 -8.45 7.63
CA TRP A 168 -5.95 -8.93 8.41
C TRP A 168 -5.68 -8.13 9.70
N ALA A 169 -6.50 -7.15 10.04
CA ALA A 169 -6.41 -6.47 11.34
C ALA A 169 -6.53 -7.45 12.52
N GLU A 170 -7.30 -8.53 12.35
CA GLU A 170 -7.42 -9.63 13.33
C GLU A 170 -6.12 -10.42 13.59
N ARG A 171 -5.11 -10.31 12.71
CA ARG A 171 -3.80 -10.95 12.83
C ARG A 171 -2.80 -10.15 13.66
N LEU A 172 -3.15 -8.93 14.04
CA LEU A 172 -2.33 -8.09 14.90
C LEU A 172 -2.20 -8.71 16.30
N PRO A 173 -1.09 -8.48 17.00
CA PRO A 173 -0.94 -8.92 18.39
C PRO A 173 -1.97 -8.22 19.30
N ALA A 174 -2.30 -8.86 20.42
CA ALA A 174 -3.29 -8.35 21.37
C ALA A 174 -2.95 -6.97 21.98
N SER A 175 -1.65 -6.60 22.00
CA SER A 175 -1.17 -5.27 22.43
C SER A 175 -1.36 -4.18 21.36
N ALA A 176 -1.86 -4.52 20.17
CA ALA A 176 -2.09 -3.58 19.09
C ALA A 176 -3.55 -3.13 19.03
N HIS A 177 -3.74 -1.81 19.01
CA HIS A 177 -5.03 -1.16 18.78
C HIS A 177 -5.12 -0.72 17.32
N TYR A 178 -6.15 -1.16 16.61
CA TYR A 178 -6.38 -0.84 15.20
C TYR A 178 -7.40 0.28 15.02
N VAL A 179 -7.06 1.28 14.18
CA VAL A 179 -7.95 2.40 13.83
C VAL A 179 -7.98 2.60 12.32
N SER A 180 -9.17 2.63 11.73
CA SER A 180 -9.38 2.99 10.32
C SER A 180 -9.48 4.51 10.16
N PHE A 181 -8.35 5.17 9.98
CA PHE A 181 -8.29 6.59 9.66
C PHE A 181 -8.96 6.89 8.30
N GLY A 182 -8.68 6.06 7.30
CA GLY A 182 -9.29 6.19 5.97
C GLY A 182 -10.82 6.08 5.99
N GLY A 183 -11.37 5.29 6.89
CA GLY A 183 -12.82 5.18 7.11
C GLY A 183 -13.43 6.48 7.66
N VAL A 184 -12.70 7.19 8.52
CA VAL A 184 -13.15 8.42 9.18
C VAL A 184 -12.81 9.67 8.37
N ALA A 185 -11.57 9.80 7.90
CA ALA A 185 -11.06 11.02 7.27
C ALA A 185 -10.88 10.91 5.75
N GLY A 186 -11.04 9.73 5.16
CA GLY A 186 -10.78 9.50 3.73
C GLY A 186 -11.72 10.22 2.76
N HIS A 187 -12.80 10.83 3.26
CA HIS A 187 -13.68 11.69 2.47
C HIS A 187 -13.16 13.12 2.36
N LEU A 188 -12.19 13.51 3.18
CA LEU A 188 -11.58 14.83 3.17
C LEU A 188 -10.60 14.97 1.98
N GLU A 189 -10.37 16.21 1.56
CA GLU A 189 -9.28 16.53 0.65
C GLU A 189 -7.93 16.09 1.24
N PHE A 190 -6.98 15.69 0.41
CA PHE A 190 -5.73 15.08 0.83
C PHE A 190 -4.94 15.93 1.85
N ASN A 191 -4.81 17.25 1.61
CA ASN A 191 -4.12 18.13 2.54
C ASN A 191 -4.83 18.23 3.91
N LYS A 192 -6.15 18.09 3.94
CA LYS A 192 -6.92 18.06 5.19
C LYS A 192 -6.71 16.73 5.94
N GLN A 193 -6.58 15.61 5.20
CA GLN A 193 -6.20 14.34 5.81
C GLN A 193 -4.83 14.44 6.48
N VAL A 194 -3.84 15.03 5.82
CA VAL A 194 -2.51 15.28 6.39
C VAL A 194 -2.59 16.14 7.65
N ALA A 195 -3.37 17.23 7.62
CA ALA A 195 -3.56 18.12 8.76
C ALA A 195 -4.20 17.40 9.97
N VAL A 196 -5.19 16.54 9.72
CA VAL A 196 -5.82 15.72 10.76
C VAL A 196 -4.84 14.71 11.33
N LEU A 197 -4.05 14.03 10.46
CA LEU A 197 -3.09 13.03 10.89
C LEU A 197 -1.96 13.65 11.74
N VAL A 198 -1.35 14.77 11.28
CA VAL A 198 -0.30 15.42 12.06
C VAL A 198 -0.82 15.92 13.40
N ARG A 199 -2.05 16.45 13.45
CA ARG A 199 -2.68 16.86 14.72
C ARG A 199 -2.83 15.68 15.67
N LEU A 200 -3.23 14.52 15.15
CA LEU A 200 -3.34 13.29 15.94
C LEU A 200 -1.97 12.86 16.48
N MET A 201 -0.93 12.84 15.64
CA MET A 201 0.43 12.47 16.07
C MET A 201 0.97 13.41 17.17
N VAL A 202 0.78 14.72 17.00
CA VAL A 202 1.17 15.72 18.01
C VAL A 202 0.41 15.52 19.33
N GLN A 203 -0.86 15.13 19.27
CA GLN A 203 -1.65 14.86 20.48
C GLN A 203 -1.22 13.58 21.19
N LEU A 204 -0.89 12.53 20.43
CA LEU A 204 -0.50 11.23 20.97
C LEU A 204 0.89 11.23 21.58
N GLN A 205 1.81 12.04 21.06
CA GLN A 205 3.21 12.11 21.50
C GLN A 205 3.88 10.73 21.62
N ALA A 206 3.52 9.81 20.72
CA ALA A 206 4.10 8.48 20.72
C ALA A 206 5.62 8.55 20.46
N PRO A 207 6.46 7.87 21.27
CA PRO A 207 7.91 7.86 21.08
C PRO A 207 8.36 7.39 19.69
N THR A 208 7.61 6.48 19.07
CA THR A 208 7.97 5.91 17.78
C THR A 208 6.81 6.02 16.78
N ILE A 209 7.11 6.54 15.60
CA ILE A 209 6.19 6.56 14.45
C ILE A 209 6.86 5.86 13.27
N HIS A 210 6.20 4.86 12.72
CA HIS A 210 6.70 4.08 11.59
C HIS A 210 5.74 4.15 10.40
N VAL A 211 6.22 4.69 9.28
CA VAL A 211 5.46 4.83 8.03
C VAL A 211 5.72 3.61 7.14
N ILE A 212 4.68 2.84 6.86
CA ILE A 212 4.76 1.63 6.02
C ILE A 212 3.72 1.74 4.90
N ASN A 213 4.16 2.14 3.70
CA ASN A 213 3.30 2.31 2.51
C ASN A 213 2.07 3.23 2.70
N SER A 214 2.09 4.13 3.67
CA SER A 214 1.02 5.10 3.91
C SER A 214 1.30 6.41 3.16
N ARG A 215 0.49 6.74 2.17
CA ARG A 215 0.66 7.99 1.40
C ARG A 215 0.48 9.23 2.27
N VAL A 216 -0.54 9.24 3.11
CA VAL A 216 -0.79 10.35 4.05
C VAL A 216 0.34 10.45 5.06
N GLY A 217 0.88 9.30 5.52
CA GLY A 217 2.04 9.24 6.42
C GLY A 217 3.32 9.82 5.79
N TRP A 218 3.63 9.47 4.54
CA TRP A 218 4.76 10.02 3.80
C TRP A 218 4.62 11.54 3.61
N GLU A 219 3.44 12.01 3.22
CA GLU A 219 3.18 13.43 3.05
C GLU A 219 3.27 14.19 4.38
N MET A 220 2.79 13.59 5.48
CA MET A 220 2.93 14.15 6.83
C MET A 220 4.42 14.32 7.19
N VAL A 221 5.26 13.32 6.92
CA VAL A 221 6.70 13.44 7.18
C VAL A 221 7.34 14.49 6.29
N ARG A 222 6.98 14.58 5.01
CA ARG A 222 7.50 15.61 4.10
C ARG A 222 7.22 17.03 4.62
N GLN A 223 6.01 17.28 5.12
CA GLN A 223 5.62 18.61 5.58
C GLN A 223 6.04 18.91 7.02
N TYR A 224 6.02 17.92 7.91
CA TYR A 224 6.13 18.09 9.35
C TYR A 224 7.18 17.21 10.02
N GLY A 225 7.94 16.42 9.27
CA GLY A 225 8.92 15.46 9.81
C GLY A 225 9.91 16.12 10.78
N ARG A 226 10.44 17.28 10.41
CA ARG A 226 11.37 18.05 11.27
C ARG A 226 10.76 18.44 12.62
N ALA A 227 9.47 18.72 12.67
CA ALA A 227 8.79 19.04 13.93
C ALA A 227 8.49 17.76 14.72
N LEU A 228 8.03 16.71 14.04
CA LEU A 228 7.68 15.44 14.69
C LEU A 228 8.89 14.75 15.33
N ARG A 229 10.05 14.78 14.67
CA ARG A 229 11.29 14.16 15.21
C ARG A 229 11.82 14.81 16.49
N GLN A 230 11.29 15.96 16.90
CA GLN A 230 11.62 16.56 18.20
C GLN A 230 11.02 15.77 19.37
N HIS A 231 10.00 14.97 19.12
CA HIS A 231 9.25 14.23 20.13
C HIS A 231 9.12 12.75 19.83
N SER A 232 9.39 12.34 18.59
CA SER A 232 9.19 10.98 18.11
C SER A 232 10.32 10.55 17.20
N SER A 233 10.79 9.32 17.36
CA SER A 233 11.67 8.66 16.39
C SER A 233 10.87 8.22 15.19
N LEU A 234 11.27 8.69 14.02
CA LEU A 234 10.57 8.40 12.77
C LEU A 234 11.28 7.26 12.03
N TYR A 235 10.51 6.26 11.62
CA TYR A 235 10.95 5.13 10.79
C TYR A 235 10.10 5.03 9.54
N ALA A 236 10.66 4.47 8.48
CA ALA A 236 9.89 4.09 7.29
C ALA A 236 10.24 2.67 6.86
N SER A 237 9.32 2.01 6.16
CA SER A 237 9.59 0.79 5.39
C SER A 237 9.24 0.99 3.93
N LEU A 238 10.16 0.57 3.06
CA LEU A 238 10.01 0.53 1.61
C LEU A 238 10.49 -0.81 1.08
N PHE A 239 9.90 -1.30 0.00
CA PHE A 239 10.14 -2.66 -0.49
C PHE A 239 10.71 -2.67 -1.91
N CYS A 240 10.11 -1.92 -2.82
CA CYS A 240 10.54 -1.80 -4.22
C CYS A 240 10.04 -0.48 -4.82
N ASP A 241 10.52 -0.15 -6.01
CA ASP A 241 9.86 0.82 -6.88
C ASP A 241 8.62 0.17 -7.50
N GLU A 242 7.64 0.99 -7.83
CA GLU A 242 6.61 0.69 -8.82
C GLU A 242 7.05 1.22 -10.19
N TYR A 243 6.40 0.77 -11.25
CA TYR A 243 6.73 1.23 -12.60
C TYR A 243 5.46 1.69 -13.33
N ASP A 244 5.54 2.83 -14.01
CA ASP A 244 4.44 3.36 -14.82
C ASP A 244 4.30 2.60 -16.17
N ALA A 245 3.38 3.05 -17.03
CA ALA A 245 3.13 2.43 -18.33
C ALA A 245 4.33 2.49 -19.28
N ASN A 246 5.27 3.39 -19.06
CA ASN A 246 6.50 3.58 -19.83
C ASN A 246 7.71 2.88 -19.19
N MET A 247 7.48 2.06 -18.17
CA MET A 247 8.52 1.39 -17.38
C MET A 247 9.48 2.38 -16.67
N LEU A 248 8.99 3.59 -16.34
CA LEU A 248 9.72 4.51 -15.49
C LEU A 248 9.42 4.21 -14.02
N PRO A 249 10.44 4.22 -13.14
CA PRO A 249 10.25 3.96 -11.73
C PRO A 249 9.47 5.10 -11.06
N VAL A 250 8.43 4.75 -10.31
CA VAL A 250 7.53 5.65 -9.58
C VAL A 250 7.28 5.10 -8.17
N GLY A 251 6.43 5.78 -7.40
CA GLY A 251 6.00 5.34 -6.07
C GLY A 251 6.73 6.03 -4.93
N TYR A 252 6.49 5.57 -3.70
CA TYR A 252 6.90 6.28 -2.49
C TYR A 252 8.37 6.63 -2.42
N ALA A 253 9.25 5.74 -2.87
CA ALA A 253 10.69 6.01 -2.89
C ALA A 253 11.03 7.19 -3.81
N ARG A 254 10.42 7.23 -5.00
CA ARG A 254 10.66 8.27 -6.01
C ARG A 254 10.03 9.61 -5.64
N ASP A 255 8.85 9.57 -4.99
CA ASP A 255 8.08 10.76 -4.65
C ASP A 255 8.58 11.45 -3.36
N TYR A 256 9.14 10.69 -2.40
CA TYR A 256 9.37 11.20 -1.05
C TYR A 256 10.78 11.04 -0.48
N LEU A 257 11.55 10.01 -0.89
CA LEU A 257 12.81 9.70 -0.20
C LEU A 257 13.77 10.89 -0.16
N ARG A 258 13.92 11.60 -1.30
CA ARG A 258 14.87 12.71 -1.40
C ARG A 258 14.58 13.84 -0.40
N ASP A 259 13.29 14.09 -0.15
CA ASP A 259 12.85 15.15 0.76
C ASP A 259 12.79 14.69 2.22
N CYS A 260 12.53 13.40 2.45
CA CYS A 260 12.18 12.87 3.78
C CYS A 260 13.29 12.07 4.47
N TYR A 261 14.29 11.54 3.73
CA TYR A 261 15.27 10.63 4.33
C TYR A 261 16.00 11.20 5.57
N PRO A 262 16.28 12.53 5.67
CA PRO A 262 16.98 13.07 6.83
C PRO A 262 16.14 13.07 8.11
N GLU A 263 14.83 12.90 7.97
CA GLU A 263 13.90 12.93 9.10
C GLU A 263 13.75 11.55 9.78
N PHE A 264 14.20 10.49 9.08
CA PHE A 264 14.11 9.13 9.61
C PHE A 264 15.38 8.70 10.33
N VAL A 265 15.21 7.98 11.42
CA VAL A 265 16.31 7.25 12.10
C VAL A 265 16.91 6.23 11.14
N THR A 266 16.05 5.47 10.46
CA THR A 266 16.41 4.58 9.37
C THR A 266 15.20 4.25 8.51
N ILE A 267 15.47 3.82 7.28
CA ILE A 267 14.48 3.31 6.34
C ILE A 267 14.72 1.82 6.17
N PHE A 268 13.78 1.01 6.64
CA PHE A 268 13.86 -0.43 6.48
C PHE A 268 13.55 -0.85 5.04
N CYS A 269 14.32 -1.80 4.53
CA CYS A 269 14.02 -2.46 3.27
C CYS A 269 14.16 -3.97 3.43
N ASP A 270 13.21 -4.72 2.90
CA ASP A 270 13.16 -6.18 3.00
C ASP A 270 14.20 -6.90 2.12
N ASN A 271 14.94 -6.14 1.29
CA ASN A 271 15.94 -6.66 0.38
C ASN A 271 17.17 -5.75 0.27
N SER A 272 18.27 -6.31 -0.22
CA SER A 272 19.54 -5.59 -0.34
C SER A 272 19.69 -4.77 -1.64
N ARG A 273 18.82 -4.99 -2.62
CA ARG A 273 18.93 -4.39 -3.96
C ARG A 273 18.46 -2.94 -3.98
N TYR A 274 17.25 -2.68 -3.53
CA TYR A 274 16.63 -1.36 -3.64
C TYR A 274 17.34 -0.25 -2.86
N PRO A 275 17.88 -0.46 -1.65
CA PRO A 275 18.71 0.55 -1.01
C PRO A 275 19.89 1.03 -1.87
N LYS A 276 20.53 0.13 -2.62
CA LYS A 276 21.62 0.47 -3.55
C LYS A 276 21.12 1.26 -4.75
N VAL A 277 19.97 0.86 -5.32
CA VAL A 277 19.32 1.57 -6.44
C VAL A 277 18.94 2.98 -6.02
N TRP A 278 18.25 3.14 -4.90
CA TRP A 278 17.83 4.46 -4.41
C TRP A 278 19.02 5.32 -3.98
N SER A 279 20.04 4.73 -3.37
CA SER A 279 21.27 5.44 -3.03
C SER A 279 21.95 6.00 -4.29
N HIS A 280 22.08 5.20 -5.34
CA HIS A 280 22.66 5.60 -6.60
C HIS A 280 21.81 6.64 -7.34
N ASP A 281 20.53 6.36 -7.53
CA ASP A 281 19.63 7.17 -8.39
C ASP A 281 19.22 8.49 -7.73
N LEU A 282 19.02 8.48 -6.42
CA LEU A 282 18.49 9.63 -5.65
C LEU A 282 19.57 10.37 -4.87
N GLY A 283 20.80 9.82 -4.80
CA GLY A 283 21.91 10.41 -4.06
C GLY A 283 21.78 10.33 -2.54
N ILE A 284 21.02 9.34 -2.04
CA ILE A 284 20.77 9.14 -0.62
C ILE A 284 21.88 8.28 -0.02
N PRO A 285 22.45 8.63 1.15
CA PRO A 285 23.46 7.81 1.79
C PRO A 285 22.97 6.40 2.06
N LEU A 286 23.74 5.37 1.70
CA LEU A 286 23.37 3.98 1.94
C LEU A 286 23.16 3.67 3.45
N SER A 287 23.84 4.43 4.33
CA SER A 287 23.68 4.36 5.77
C SER A 287 22.29 4.76 6.29
N SER A 288 21.49 5.47 5.46
CA SER A 288 20.09 5.80 5.79
C SER A 288 19.16 4.58 5.74
N PHE A 289 19.65 3.47 5.19
CA PHE A 289 18.86 2.25 5.02
C PHE A 289 19.34 1.14 5.96
N THR A 290 18.38 0.35 6.45
CA THR A 290 18.64 -0.91 7.15
C THR A 290 17.96 -2.04 6.39
N VAL A 291 18.75 -2.99 5.88
CA VAL A 291 18.22 -4.19 5.24
C VAL A 291 17.67 -5.12 6.32
N LEU A 292 16.36 -5.32 6.30
CA LEU A 292 15.59 -6.12 7.26
C LEU A 292 14.81 -7.21 6.52
N PRO A 293 15.45 -8.34 6.15
CA PRO A 293 14.81 -9.41 5.42
C PRO A 293 13.62 -9.97 6.18
N PHE A 294 12.49 -10.16 5.50
CA PHE A 294 11.31 -10.76 6.11
C PHE A 294 11.57 -12.17 6.57
N PRO A 295 11.08 -12.56 7.75
CA PRO A 295 11.16 -13.92 8.25
C PRO A 295 10.13 -14.81 7.56
N TYR A 296 10.35 -16.12 7.63
CA TYR A 296 9.31 -17.11 7.43
C TYR A 296 8.58 -17.33 8.76
N ASP A 297 7.26 -17.26 8.74
CA ASP A 297 6.41 -17.37 9.94
C ASP A 297 5.85 -18.78 10.18
N GLY A 298 6.23 -19.76 9.33
CA GLY A 298 5.90 -21.17 9.51
C GLY A 298 6.99 -21.94 10.27
N ASP A 299 6.76 -23.24 10.42
CA ASP A 299 7.69 -24.15 11.10
C ASP A 299 8.84 -24.55 10.17
N ILE A 300 10.00 -23.92 10.36
CA ILE A 300 11.21 -24.18 9.58
C ILE A 300 11.76 -25.61 9.81
N ASP A 301 11.59 -26.15 10.99
CA ASP A 301 12.19 -27.43 11.37
C ASP A 301 11.42 -28.61 10.77
N ASN A 302 10.16 -28.44 10.41
CA ASN A 302 9.30 -29.43 9.75
C ASN A 302 9.18 -29.29 8.24
N VAL A 303 10.07 -28.51 7.60
CA VAL A 303 10.07 -28.35 6.13
C VAL A 303 10.62 -29.62 5.46
N PRO A 304 9.97 -30.16 4.39
CA PRO A 304 10.40 -31.36 3.72
C PRO A 304 11.82 -31.24 3.11
N ALA A 305 12.61 -32.31 3.19
CA ALA A 305 13.99 -32.34 2.69
C ALA A 305 14.06 -32.56 1.16
N THR A 306 13.02 -33.13 0.58
CA THR A 306 12.91 -33.52 -0.82
C THR A 306 11.70 -32.85 -1.47
N ALA A 307 11.70 -32.87 -2.80
CA ALA A 307 10.56 -32.37 -3.55
C ALA A 307 9.30 -33.20 -3.27
N ILE A 308 8.14 -32.50 -3.18
CA ILE A 308 6.84 -33.17 -3.00
C ILE A 308 6.33 -33.86 -4.28
N THR A 309 6.99 -33.64 -5.41
CA THR A 309 6.63 -34.19 -6.71
C THR A 309 6.62 -35.71 -6.71
N GLN A 310 5.53 -36.33 -7.18
CA GLN A 310 5.34 -37.76 -7.26
C GLN A 310 5.21 -38.24 -8.70
N GLY A 311 5.98 -39.26 -9.08
CA GLY A 311 5.86 -39.92 -10.39
C GLY A 311 6.06 -39.00 -11.60
N ASP A 312 5.24 -39.19 -12.62
CA ASP A 312 5.22 -38.40 -13.90
C ASP A 312 4.46 -37.11 -13.78
N ALA A 313 4.73 -36.31 -12.75
CA ALA A 313 4.05 -35.02 -12.56
C ALA A 313 4.23 -34.12 -13.79
N ARG A 314 3.11 -33.60 -14.32
CA ARG A 314 3.05 -32.78 -15.54
C ARG A 314 2.37 -31.44 -15.32
N ARG A 315 2.38 -30.95 -14.11
CA ARG A 315 1.71 -29.71 -13.77
C ARG A 315 2.70 -28.70 -13.22
N ILE A 316 2.47 -27.44 -13.52
CA ILE A 316 3.16 -26.27 -12.99
C ILE A 316 2.17 -25.45 -12.17
N LEU A 317 2.57 -25.07 -10.98
CA LEU A 317 1.81 -24.12 -10.16
C LEU A 317 2.30 -22.71 -10.40
N TRP A 318 1.40 -21.79 -10.64
CA TRP A 318 1.63 -20.35 -10.61
C TRP A 318 0.62 -19.69 -9.68
N ALA A 319 1.07 -18.76 -8.83
CA ALA A 319 0.17 -18.06 -7.93
C ALA A 319 0.61 -16.60 -7.75
N GLY A 320 -0.33 -15.68 -7.97
CA GLY A 320 -0.06 -14.25 -7.88
C GLY A 320 -1.23 -13.40 -8.41
N ARG A 321 -1.10 -12.09 -8.30
CA ARG A 321 -2.05 -11.17 -8.92
C ARG A 321 -1.87 -11.22 -10.45
N LEU A 322 -2.96 -11.22 -11.19
CA LEU A 322 -2.91 -11.09 -12.65
C LEU A 322 -2.77 -9.61 -13.00
N ASP A 323 -1.58 -9.07 -12.85
CA ASP A 323 -1.24 -7.69 -13.14
C ASP A 323 0.08 -7.58 -13.93
N ARG A 324 0.43 -6.38 -14.35
CA ARG A 324 1.63 -6.11 -15.14
C ARG A 324 2.91 -6.47 -14.40
N GLN A 325 2.92 -6.35 -13.07
CA GLN A 325 4.08 -6.71 -12.25
C GLN A 325 4.39 -8.21 -12.35
N LYS A 326 3.35 -9.05 -12.25
CA LYS A 326 3.49 -10.52 -12.20
C LYS A 326 3.58 -11.18 -13.57
N ARG A 327 3.57 -10.40 -14.66
CA ARG A 327 3.86 -10.87 -16.04
C ARG A 327 3.07 -12.10 -16.47
N PRO A 328 1.71 -12.07 -16.42
CA PRO A 328 0.89 -13.14 -16.97
C PRO A 328 1.09 -13.34 -18.49
N ASP A 329 1.62 -12.35 -19.21
CA ASP A 329 2.02 -12.42 -20.60
C ASP A 329 3.24 -13.35 -20.82
N VAL A 330 4.23 -13.31 -19.89
CA VAL A 330 5.38 -14.25 -19.93
C VAL A 330 4.90 -15.65 -19.58
N LEU A 331 4.01 -15.81 -18.57
CA LEU A 331 3.38 -17.09 -18.26
C LEU A 331 2.68 -17.69 -19.49
N ALA A 332 1.87 -16.90 -20.22
CA ALA A 332 1.18 -17.35 -21.42
C ALA A 332 2.17 -17.82 -22.51
N ARG A 333 3.25 -17.06 -22.74
CA ARG A 333 4.29 -17.43 -23.71
C ARG A 333 5.01 -18.73 -23.32
N ILE A 334 5.25 -18.96 -22.04
CA ILE A 334 5.82 -20.23 -21.53
C ILE A 334 4.82 -21.38 -21.76
N ALA A 335 3.53 -21.19 -21.41
CA ALA A 335 2.50 -22.21 -21.58
C ALA A 335 2.31 -22.63 -23.04
N VAL A 336 2.37 -21.69 -24.00
CA VAL A 336 2.34 -21.98 -25.45
C VAL A 336 3.53 -22.86 -25.87
N ARG A 337 4.71 -22.68 -25.26
CA ARG A 337 5.92 -23.45 -25.57
C ARG A 337 5.94 -24.85 -24.92
N MET A 338 5.06 -25.08 -23.94
CA MET A 338 4.97 -26.35 -23.20
C MET A 338 3.54 -26.94 -23.29
N PRO A 339 3.03 -27.29 -24.49
CA PRO A 339 1.62 -27.67 -24.68
C PRO A 339 1.21 -28.98 -23.99
N ASP A 340 2.18 -29.83 -23.64
CA ASP A 340 2.00 -31.09 -22.93
C ASP A 340 2.09 -30.96 -21.40
N VAL A 341 2.26 -29.75 -20.88
CA VAL A 341 2.32 -29.43 -19.45
C VAL A 341 1.06 -28.63 -19.06
N ALA A 342 0.40 -29.04 -17.98
CA ALA A 342 -0.73 -28.30 -17.44
C ALA A 342 -0.27 -27.20 -16.48
N PHE A 343 -0.89 -26.02 -16.58
CA PHE A 343 -0.61 -24.88 -15.71
C PHE A 343 -1.82 -24.59 -14.83
N ASP A 344 -1.64 -24.71 -13.51
CA ASP A 344 -2.61 -24.31 -12.51
C ASP A 344 -2.31 -22.88 -12.07
N VAL A 345 -3.21 -21.97 -12.40
CA VAL A 345 -3.02 -20.53 -12.17
C VAL A 345 -3.99 -20.05 -11.11
N TYR A 346 -3.46 -19.58 -9.99
CA TYR A 346 -4.21 -19.05 -8.86
C TYR A 346 -3.99 -17.54 -8.72
N GLY A 347 -5.09 -16.82 -8.60
CA GLY A 347 -5.11 -15.38 -8.40
C GLY A 347 -6.17 -14.69 -9.26
N THR A 348 -6.35 -13.40 -9.00
CA THR A 348 -7.32 -12.57 -9.69
C THR A 348 -6.70 -11.27 -10.18
N ALA A 349 -7.35 -10.62 -11.14
CA ALA A 349 -7.00 -9.28 -11.58
C ALA A 349 -7.43 -8.26 -10.52
N VAL A 350 -6.47 -7.72 -9.77
CA VAL A 350 -6.76 -6.78 -8.67
C VAL A 350 -6.79 -5.34 -9.13
N MET A 351 -6.12 -4.99 -10.23
CA MET A 351 -5.98 -3.59 -10.67
C MET A 351 -5.91 -3.50 -12.19
N SER A 352 -6.96 -2.95 -12.80
CA SER A 352 -6.99 -2.42 -14.17
C SER A 352 -7.37 -3.37 -15.33
N SER A 353 -7.74 -2.75 -16.44
CA SER A 353 -8.01 -3.37 -17.74
C SER A 353 -6.91 -4.30 -18.29
N HIS A 354 -5.66 -4.16 -17.79
CA HIS A 354 -4.55 -5.05 -18.17
C HIS A 354 -4.70 -6.44 -17.55
N GLY A 355 -5.19 -6.53 -16.30
CA GLY A 355 -5.43 -7.82 -15.65
C GLY A 355 -6.54 -8.62 -16.31
N GLU A 356 -7.64 -7.96 -16.68
CA GLU A 356 -8.74 -8.59 -17.43
C GLU A 356 -8.29 -9.10 -18.79
N THR A 357 -7.47 -8.32 -19.51
CA THR A 357 -6.91 -8.74 -20.81
C THR A 357 -5.98 -9.93 -20.65
N ALA A 358 -5.14 -9.94 -19.63
CA ALA A 358 -4.19 -11.02 -19.35
C ALA A 358 -4.90 -12.32 -18.93
N ALA A 359 -5.93 -12.22 -18.09
CA ALA A 359 -6.76 -13.36 -17.70
C ALA A 359 -7.41 -14.00 -18.95
N LYS A 360 -7.94 -13.19 -19.84
CA LYS A 360 -8.56 -13.68 -21.09
C LYS A 360 -7.56 -14.40 -22.00
N VAL A 361 -6.33 -13.89 -22.13
CA VAL A 361 -5.28 -14.57 -22.92
C VAL A 361 -4.94 -15.94 -22.31
N LEU A 362 -4.91 -16.05 -20.97
CA LEU A 362 -4.66 -17.32 -20.28
C LEU A 362 -5.84 -18.29 -20.40
N GLU A 363 -7.09 -17.80 -20.37
CA GLU A 363 -8.31 -18.61 -20.55
C GLU A 363 -8.39 -19.28 -21.93
N ASP A 364 -7.84 -18.63 -22.96
CA ASP A 364 -7.84 -19.14 -24.33
C ASP A 364 -6.80 -20.28 -24.54
N LEU A 365 -5.92 -20.56 -23.55
CA LEU A 365 -4.89 -21.60 -23.67
C LEU A 365 -5.41 -22.95 -23.14
N PRO A 366 -5.36 -24.02 -23.95
CA PRO A 366 -5.97 -25.32 -23.62
C PRO A 366 -5.29 -26.03 -22.45
N ASN A 367 -4.05 -25.68 -22.13
CA ASN A 367 -3.25 -26.28 -21.06
C ASN A 367 -3.16 -25.38 -19.81
N VAL A 368 -3.93 -24.29 -19.75
CA VAL A 368 -3.98 -23.38 -18.59
C VAL A 368 -5.35 -23.48 -17.92
N THR A 369 -5.36 -23.58 -16.59
CA THR A 369 -6.59 -23.56 -15.78
C THR A 369 -6.51 -22.41 -14.78
N LEU A 370 -7.45 -21.46 -14.86
CA LEU A 370 -7.59 -20.38 -13.87
C LEU A 370 -8.48 -20.84 -12.72
N HIS A 371 -7.94 -20.86 -11.50
CA HIS A 371 -8.65 -21.34 -10.30
C HIS A 371 -9.19 -20.19 -9.42
N GLY A 372 -8.82 -18.93 -9.71
CA GLY A 372 -9.21 -17.79 -8.89
C GLY A 372 -8.39 -17.67 -7.60
N GLU A 373 -8.99 -17.11 -6.55
CA GLU A 373 -8.32 -16.85 -5.27
C GLU A 373 -8.03 -18.12 -4.49
N PHE A 374 -6.94 -18.09 -3.71
CA PHE A 374 -6.58 -19.15 -2.76
C PHE A 374 -6.27 -18.53 -1.39
N ARG A 375 -6.41 -19.31 -0.33
CA ARG A 375 -6.12 -18.85 1.03
C ARG A 375 -4.69 -19.13 1.45
N ARG A 376 -4.23 -20.34 1.23
CA ARG A 376 -2.91 -20.83 1.64
C ARG A 376 -2.29 -21.63 0.49
N LEU A 377 -0.98 -21.49 0.31
CA LEU A 377 -0.29 -22.26 -0.74
C LEU A 377 -0.42 -23.77 -0.53
N GLU A 378 -0.42 -24.23 0.71
CA GLU A 378 -0.59 -25.63 1.10
C GLU A 378 -1.89 -26.26 0.57
N ASP A 379 -2.94 -25.43 0.38
CA ASP A 379 -4.23 -25.92 -0.11
C ASP A 379 -4.19 -26.21 -1.63
N VAL A 380 -3.19 -25.67 -2.34
CA VAL A 380 -3.10 -25.73 -3.81
C VAL A 380 -1.83 -26.41 -4.32
N ALA A 381 -0.75 -26.42 -3.55
CA ALA A 381 0.46 -27.14 -3.90
C ALA A 381 0.26 -28.66 -3.66
N SER A 382 0.55 -29.48 -4.67
CA SER A 382 0.37 -30.93 -4.60
C SER A 382 1.54 -31.67 -5.21
N GLY A 383 1.62 -32.99 -4.97
CA GLY A 383 2.60 -33.89 -5.59
C GLY A 383 2.49 -34.02 -7.12
N GLU A 384 1.43 -33.51 -7.73
CA GLU A 384 1.25 -33.45 -9.19
C GLU A 384 2.06 -32.33 -9.84
N HIS A 385 2.47 -31.32 -9.06
CA HIS A 385 3.29 -30.22 -9.55
C HIS A 385 4.77 -30.58 -9.47
N PHE A 386 5.51 -30.35 -10.56
CA PHE A 386 6.96 -30.52 -10.55
C PHE A 386 7.73 -29.23 -10.33
N ALA A 387 7.09 -28.07 -10.48
CA ALA A 387 7.67 -26.75 -10.24
C ALA A 387 6.60 -25.71 -9.90
N TYR A 388 7.04 -24.70 -9.15
CA TYR A 388 6.37 -23.41 -9.02
C TYR A 388 7.02 -22.39 -9.97
N LEU A 389 6.24 -21.82 -10.87
CA LEU A 389 6.70 -20.79 -11.78
C LEU A 389 6.36 -19.41 -11.21
N HIS A 390 7.36 -18.55 -11.08
CA HIS A 390 7.21 -17.17 -10.66
C HIS A 390 7.66 -16.23 -11.77
N THR A 391 6.72 -15.60 -12.44
CA THR A 391 7.00 -14.56 -13.44
C THR A 391 6.80 -13.20 -12.82
N THR A 392 7.79 -12.30 -12.94
CA THR A 392 7.69 -10.95 -12.41
C THR A 392 8.72 -10.02 -13.03
N SER A 393 8.40 -8.73 -13.19
CA SER A 393 9.34 -7.72 -13.68
C SER A 393 10.02 -6.94 -12.56
N TRP A 394 9.35 -6.73 -11.41
CA TRP A 394 9.90 -6.07 -10.22
C TRP A 394 9.27 -6.62 -8.95
N GLU A 395 10.06 -6.67 -7.89
CA GLU A 395 9.67 -7.19 -6.58
C GLU A 395 10.46 -6.53 -5.46
N GLY A 396 9.81 -6.40 -4.27
CA GLY A 396 10.53 -6.45 -3.00
C GLY A 396 10.97 -7.89 -2.72
N THR A 397 10.67 -8.40 -1.55
CA THR A 397 10.81 -9.83 -1.25
C THR A 397 9.47 -10.53 -1.39
N PRO A 398 9.26 -11.37 -2.41
CA PRO A 398 8.00 -12.09 -2.59
C PRO A 398 7.86 -13.20 -1.55
N THR A 399 7.14 -12.93 -0.45
CA THR A 399 7.00 -13.86 0.68
C THR A 399 6.34 -15.19 0.32
N ILE A 400 5.61 -15.26 -0.79
CA ILE A 400 5.04 -16.51 -1.30
C ILE A 400 6.14 -17.55 -1.62
N LEU A 401 7.34 -17.11 -2.00
CA LEU A 401 8.44 -18.02 -2.29
C LEU A 401 8.93 -18.75 -1.02
N PHE A 402 8.71 -18.20 0.17
CA PHE A 402 8.98 -18.90 1.42
C PHE A 402 8.01 -20.05 1.64
N ASP A 403 6.71 -19.80 1.40
CA ASP A 403 5.65 -20.81 1.48
C ASP A 403 5.92 -21.94 0.44
N VAL A 404 6.35 -21.56 -0.79
CA VAL A 404 6.74 -22.52 -1.84
C VAL A 404 7.95 -23.36 -1.42
N ALA A 405 9.01 -22.72 -0.91
CA ALA A 405 10.20 -23.44 -0.43
C ALA A 405 9.87 -24.38 0.73
N ALA A 406 9.00 -23.94 1.64
CA ALA A 406 8.51 -24.74 2.77
C ALA A 406 7.68 -25.94 2.31
N SER A 407 6.87 -25.80 1.25
CA SER A 407 6.10 -26.93 0.70
C SER A 407 6.95 -27.99 0.01
N GLY A 408 8.21 -27.71 -0.29
CA GLY A 408 9.09 -28.61 -1.04
C GLY A 408 8.83 -28.58 -2.55
N LEU A 409 8.25 -27.51 -3.09
CA LEU A 409 8.05 -27.33 -4.52
C LEU A 409 9.23 -26.57 -5.14
N PRO A 410 9.90 -27.09 -6.19
CA PRO A 410 11.00 -26.41 -6.87
C PRO A 410 10.57 -25.07 -7.46
N ILE A 411 11.32 -24.00 -7.19
CA ILE A 411 11.01 -22.65 -7.68
C ILE A 411 11.77 -22.37 -8.98
N CYS A 412 11.04 -21.95 -10.02
CA CYS A 412 11.57 -21.35 -11.23
C CYS A 412 11.20 -19.88 -11.23
N ALA A 413 12.18 -18.98 -11.04
CA ALA A 413 11.97 -17.55 -10.85
C ALA A 413 13.08 -16.71 -11.50
N PRO A 414 12.81 -15.42 -11.84
CA PRO A 414 13.83 -14.51 -12.38
C PRO A 414 14.68 -13.86 -11.28
N ALA A 415 15.87 -13.36 -11.66
CA ALA A 415 16.80 -12.63 -10.80
C ALA A 415 16.34 -11.17 -10.56
N VAL A 416 15.19 -10.98 -9.90
CA VAL A 416 14.53 -9.68 -9.72
C VAL A 416 14.35 -9.36 -8.24
N GLY A 417 14.58 -8.09 -7.88
CA GLY A 417 14.31 -7.57 -6.54
C GLY A 417 14.98 -8.37 -5.43
N GLY A 418 14.24 -8.69 -4.38
CA GLY A 418 14.70 -9.49 -3.24
C GLY A 418 14.72 -10.99 -3.47
N ILE A 419 14.36 -11.48 -4.66
CA ILE A 419 14.49 -12.89 -5.02
C ILE A 419 15.97 -13.33 -4.96
N VAL A 420 16.88 -12.47 -5.39
CA VAL A 420 18.34 -12.70 -5.37
C VAL A 420 18.91 -12.77 -3.95
N ASP A 421 18.21 -12.26 -2.96
CA ASP A 421 18.60 -12.36 -1.55
C ASP A 421 18.09 -13.64 -0.88
N PHE A 422 17.32 -14.45 -1.60
CA PHE A 422 16.74 -15.69 -1.09
C PHE A 422 17.22 -16.91 -1.85
N LEU A 423 17.19 -16.86 -3.17
CA LEU A 423 17.60 -17.97 -4.03
C LEU A 423 19.01 -17.76 -4.56
N ALA A 424 19.75 -18.86 -4.74
CA ALA A 424 21.09 -18.80 -5.30
C ALA A 424 21.04 -18.33 -6.77
N ASP A 425 21.99 -17.49 -7.19
CA ASP A 425 22.05 -16.92 -8.53
C ASP A 425 22.02 -17.99 -9.64
N VAL A 426 22.70 -19.12 -9.44
CA VAL A 426 22.71 -20.28 -10.35
C VAL A 426 21.31 -20.90 -10.56
N ASP A 427 20.38 -20.65 -9.65
CA ASP A 427 19.02 -21.19 -9.71
C ASP A 427 18.04 -20.20 -10.34
N LEU A 428 18.48 -19.01 -10.68
CA LEU A 428 17.64 -17.92 -11.20
C LEU A 428 17.77 -17.74 -12.72
N ILE A 429 16.67 -17.31 -13.34
CA ILE A 429 16.65 -16.84 -14.73
C ILE A 429 17.13 -15.39 -14.73
N GLN A 430 18.21 -15.09 -15.45
CA GLN A 430 18.86 -13.79 -15.38
C GLN A 430 18.04 -12.67 -16.05
N ASP A 431 17.37 -12.97 -17.16
CA ASP A 431 16.48 -12.05 -17.86
C ASP A 431 15.00 -12.46 -17.66
N PRO A 432 14.18 -11.65 -17.00
CA PRO A 432 12.76 -11.96 -16.80
C PRO A 432 11.93 -12.05 -18.10
N GLU A 433 12.48 -11.60 -19.25
CA GLU A 433 11.88 -11.71 -20.56
C GLU A 433 12.28 -12.98 -21.34
N ASP A 434 13.30 -13.69 -20.90
CA ASP A 434 13.86 -14.85 -21.58
C ASP A 434 12.99 -16.10 -21.38
N VAL A 435 11.95 -16.21 -22.20
CA VAL A 435 11.03 -17.38 -22.20
C VAL A 435 11.76 -18.69 -22.47
N ASP A 436 12.81 -18.68 -23.30
CA ASP A 436 13.55 -19.89 -23.65
C ASP A 436 14.32 -20.42 -22.43
N ALA A 437 14.92 -19.54 -21.63
CA ALA A 437 15.57 -19.92 -20.39
C ALA A 437 14.58 -20.48 -19.35
N PHE A 438 13.37 -19.88 -19.24
CA PHE A 438 12.32 -20.44 -18.38
C PHE A 438 11.91 -21.85 -18.83
N VAL A 439 11.64 -22.04 -20.11
CA VAL A 439 11.24 -23.34 -20.68
C VAL A 439 12.33 -24.36 -20.45
N ALA A 440 13.59 -24.07 -20.78
CA ALA A 440 14.71 -24.98 -20.58
C ALA A 440 14.89 -25.40 -19.11
N LYS A 441 14.73 -24.45 -18.17
CA LYS A 441 14.78 -24.73 -16.73
C LYS A 441 13.65 -25.64 -16.29
N LEU A 442 12.41 -25.35 -16.74
CA LEU A 442 11.23 -26.14 -16.41
C LEU A 442 11.30 -27.55 -16.99
N GLU A 443 11.79 -27.72 -18.23
CA GLU A 443 12.03 -29.04 -18.83
C GLU A 443 13.06 -29.84 -18.06
N SER A 444 14.18 -29.21 -17.66
CA SER A 444 15.20 -29.85 -16.83
C SER A 444 14.62 -30.30 -15.47
N LEU A 445 13.77 -29.48 -14.86
CA LEU A 445 13.09 -29.84 -13.61
C LEU A 445 12.06 -30.95 -13.80
N ARG A 446 11.38 -31.00 -14.96
CA ARG A 446 10.44 -32.07 -15.28
C ARG A 446 11.14 -33.42 -15.42
N GLU A 447 12.28 -33.44 -16.10
CA GLU A 447 12.99 -34.67 -16.47
C GLU A 447 13.83 -35.27 -15.31
N SER A 448 14.28 -34.42 -14.35
CA SER A 448 15.23 -34.86 -13.32
C SER A 448 14.72 -34.68 -11.90
N SER A 449 14.37 -35.75 -11.21
CA SER A 449 14.07 -35.73 -9.77
C SER A 449 15.27 -35.27 -8.94
N GLN A 450 16.49 -35.65 -9.35
CA GLN A 450 17.71 -35.24 -8.66
C GLN A 450 17.91 -33.72 -8.71
N LEU A 451 17.57 -33.07 -9.84
CA LEU A 451 17.62 -31.61 -9.93
C LEU A 451 16.56 -30.97 -9.03
N ARG A 452 15.33 -31.52 -9.00
CA ARG A 452 14.27 -31.03 -8.11
C ARG A 452 14.69 -31.12 -6.65
N ASP A 453 15.16 -32.27 -6.21
CA ASP A 453 15.61 -32.50 -4.81
C ASP A 453 16.77 -31.56 -4.45
N GLY A 454 17.75 -31.45 -5.35
CA GLY A 454 18.89 -30.55 -5.14
C GLY A 454 18.47 -29.07 -5.01
N LEU A 455 17.50 -28.64 -5.82
CA LEU A 455 16.95 -27.27 -5.75
C LEU A 455 16.17 -27.05 -4.45
N VAL A 456 15.27 -27.97 -4.09
CA VAL A 456 14.50 -27.90 -2.85
C VAL A 456 15.42 -27.88 -1.63
N LEU A 457 16.48 -28.66 -1.64
CA LEU A 457 17.45 -28.66 -0.54
C LEU A 457 18.11 -27.30 -0.36
N ARG A 458 18.55 -26.63 -1.46
CA ARG A 458 19.12 -25.28 -1.40
C ARG A 458 18.11 -24.25 -0.93
N GLN A 459 16.87 -24.29 -1.43
CA GLN A 459 15.79 -23.41 -1.02
C GLN A 459 15.48 -23.54 0.48
N ARG A 460 15.43 -24.76 0.99
CA ARG A 460 15.24 -25.04 2.41
C ARG A 460 16.40 -24.53 3.27
N GLN A 461 17.65 -24.74 2.81
CA GLN A 461 18.82 -24.19 3.49
C GLN A 461 18.78 -22.67 3.56
N ALA A 462 18.41 -22.01 2.46
CA ALA A 462 18.23 -20.57 2.43
C ALA A 462 17.12 -20.10 3.40
N LEU A 463 15.98 -20.80 3.43
CA LEU A 463 14.89 -20.52 4.35
C LEU A 463 15.37 -20.65 5.82
N GLY A 464 16.03 -21.76 6.15
CA GLY A 464 16.50 -22.05 7.50
C GLY A 464 17.64 -21.17 8.00
N SER A 465 18.50 -20.67 7.09
CA SER A 465 19.68 -19.86 7.46
C SER A 465 19.46 -18.36 7.38
N GLN A 466 18.47 -17.88 6.59
CA GLN A 466 18.33 -16.46 6.27
C GLN A 466 17.00 -15.87 6.71
N ARG A 467 15.99 -16.70 7.02
CA ARG A 467 14.59 -16.27 7.23
C ARG A 467 14.06 -16.66 8.61
N ARG A 468 14.96 -16.76 9.61
CA ARG A 468 14.56 -17.05 10.99
C ARG A 468 13.95 -15.82 11.66
N TRP A 469 12.89 -16.03 12.42
CA TRP A 469 12.25 -14.99 13.23
C TRP A 469 13.25 -14.34 14.21
N SER A 470 14.09 -15.15 14.85
CA SER A 470 15.11 -14.64 15.78
C SER A 470 16.11 -13.67 15.13
N ASP A 471 16.44 -13.85 13.85
CA ASP A 471 17.35 -12.96 13.15
C ASP A 471 16.66 -11.64 12.75
N PHE A 472 15.38 -11.70 12.40
CA PHE A 472 14.55 -10.51 12.20
C PHE A 472 14.49 -9.66 13.47
N LEU A 473 14.19 -10.28 14.63
CA LEU A 473 14.15 -9.59 15.93
C LEU A 473 15.49 -8.93 16.26
N LYS A 474 16.61 -9.66 16.13
CA LYS A 474 17.95 -9.11 16.41
C LYS A 474 18.28 -7.90 15.54
N ARG A 475 17.94 -7.96 14.25
CA ARG A 475 18.19 -6.86 13.31
C ARG A 475 17.32 -5.63 13.61
N LEU A 476 16.06 -5.85 13.95
CA LEU A 476 15.16 -4.78 14.35
C LEU A 476 15.66 -4.08 15.63
N GLN A 477 15.99 -4.85 16.67
CA GLN A 477 16.55 -4.32 17.91
C GLN A 477 17.89 -3.56 17.71
N ALA A 478 18.75 -4.05 16.82
CA ALA A 478 20.00 -3.37 16.49
C ALA A 478 19.78 -2.01 15.78
N ALA A 479 18.68 -1.84 15.08
CA ALA A 479 18.32 -0.56 14.46
C ALA A 479 17.87 0.47 15.52
N ASP A 480 17.12 0.04 16.56
CA ASP A 480 16.69 0.90 17.66
C ASP A 480 17.84 1.36 18.55
N VAL A 481 18.91 0.55 18.69
CA VAL A 481 20.10 0.92 19.47
C VAL A 481 20.93 2.03 18.80
N ARG A 482 20.92 2.12 17.46
CA ARG A 482 21.62 3.20 16.72
C ARG A 482 21.07 4.58 17.07
N GLU A 483 19.81 4.69 17.40
CA GLU A 483 19.17 5.93 17.86
C GLU A 483 19.79 6.47 19.15
N LYS A 484 20.01 5.60 20.15
CA LYS A 484 20.54 5.97 21.46
C LYS A 484 22.01 6.44 21.46
N VAL A 485 22.72 6.22 20.34
CA VAL A 485 24.14 6.60 20.17
C VAL A 485 24.29 7.92 19.41
N GLN A 486 23.25 8.35 18.66
CA GLN A 486 23.27 9.58 17.85
C GLN A 486 22.53 10.77 18.50
N GLY A 487 21.81 10.55 19.60
CA GLY A 487 21.15 11.56 20.43
C GLY A 487 21.95 11.83 21.70
#